data_4b9504c112d6d7b15b8ab40df9987566
#
_entry.id   4b9504c112d6d7b15b8ab40df9987566
#
_cell.length_a   1.000
_cell.length_b   1.000
_cell.length_c   1.000
_cell.angle_alpha   90.00
_cell.angle_beta   90.00
_cell.angle_gamma   90.00
#
_symmetry.space_group_name_H-M   'P 1'
#
loop_
_entity.id
_entity.type
_entity.pdbx_description
1 polymer ?
#
loop_
_entity_poly.entity_id
_entity_poly.type
_entity_poly.pdbx_seq_one_letter_code
_entity_poly.pdbx_strand_id
1 'polypeptide(L)'
;LTSSNCLANEIYVNQIGDSITTTINQDGENNQIEGLSGSGNAQLSGNNKTVTFNQTGDNNQTRVWTNGGNQQMSLTQDGNSNLSKMDNHGDNNNMSVDIDGDSNFTHTEIGNGGDNDNNMSITIDGDNNAIYSEVISGDSNNVDIQIHKQDNSYAYVRVNGNSNNVKAWQGKHEDGNIDTDETGDNEVYWIVTGDSNNLASYQTDDNGNGGQHIANYITGDSNTVKHTQRGSGDHDGFIAIDGDSNDVELSQRGNSSNEQFADIEIDGDGHTVDVYQRYADHTANINLTNAGGAYTLDLEQTSYSAKTYSMTGTCTNSSGCGITVTQN
;
A
#
# COMPACT_ATOMS: atom_id res chain seq x y z
N LEU A 1 -40.90 16.88 -23.75
CA LEU A 1 -40.44 15.51 -23.41
C LEU A 1 -39.02 15.39 -23.89
N THR A 2 -38.06 15.69 -23.03
CA THR A 2 -36.67 15.32 -23.27
C THR A 2 -36.57 13.83 -22.95
N SER A 3 -36.29 13.02 -23.99
CA SER A 3 -35.86 11.64 -23.75
C SER A 3 -34.54 11.70 -22.99
N SER A 4 -34.52 11.38 -21.72
CA SER A 4 -33.30 10.96 -21.05
C SER A 4 -32.83 9.73 -21.80
N ASN A 5 -31.68 9.81 -22.46
CA ASN A 5 -30.99 8.61 -22.91
C ASN A 5 -30.60 7.86 -21.64
N CYS A 6 -31.32 6.84 -21.25
CA CYS A 6 -30.84 5.84 -20.31
C CYS A 6 -29.61 5.21 -20.96
N LEU A 7 -28.43 5.48 -20.42
CA LEU A 7 -27.22 4.77 -20.83
C LEU A 7 -27.28 3.38 -20.22
N ALA A 8 -27.24 2.37 -21.04
CA ALA A 8 -27.34 0.99 -20.59
C ALA A 8 -26.03 0.52 -19.94
N ASN A 9 -26.16 -0.30 -18.94
CA ASN A 9 -25.01 -1.06 -18.41
C ASN A 9 -24.48 -2.03 -19.46
N GLU A 10 -23.17 -2.19 -19.53
CA GLU A 10 -22.50 -3.01 -20.52
C GLU A 10 -21.62 -4.09 -19.87
N ILE A 11 -21.81 -5.33 -20.30
CA ILE A 11 -21.05 -6.48 -19.80
C ILE A 11 -20.45 -7.24 -20.97
N TYR A 12 -19.12 -7.22 -21.05
CA TYR A 12 -18.34 -7.93 -22.05
C TYR A 12 -17.43 -8.94 -21.37
N VAL A 13 -17.84 -10.20 -21.25
CA VAL A 13 -17.08 -11.26 -20.58
C VAL A 13 -16.90 -12.46 -21.50
N ASN A 14 -15.68 -12.95 -21.60
CA ASN A 14 -15.32 -14.19 -22.27
C ASN A 14 -14.78 -15.19 -21.21
N GLN A 15 -15.47 -16.30 -21.05
CA GLN A 15 -15.10 -17.38 -20.12
C GLN A 15 -14.55 -18.57 -20.91
N ILE A 16 -13.33 -19.01 -20.55
CA ILE A 16 -12.68 -20.16 -21.15
C ILE A 16 -12.14 -21.06 -20.04
N GLY A 17 -12.55 -22.30 -19.98
CA GLY A 17 -12.11 -23.30 -18.98
C GLY A 17 -13.27 -23.97 -18.28
N ASP A 18 -12.96 -24.80 -17.30
CA ASP A 18 -13.93 -25.60 -16.58
C ASP A 18 -14.27 -24.96 -15.21
N SER A 19 -15.52 -25.09 -14.79
CA SER A 19 -15.98 -24.72 -13.45
C SER A 19 -15.78 -23.24 -13.06
N ILE A 20 -15.88 -22.32 -14.01
CA ILE A 20 -15.85 -20.89 -13.72
C ILE A 20 -17.25 -20.46 -13.23
N THR A 21 -17.29 -19.89 -12.04
CA THR A 21 -18.49 -19.25 -11.49
C THR A 21 -18.34 -17.74 -11.56
N THR A 22 -19.23 -17.07 -12.29
CA THR A 22 -19.22 -15.61 -12.42
C THR A 22 -20.55 -15.05 -11.91
N THR A 23 -20.48 -14.10 -11.00
CA THR A 23 -21.63 -13.34 -10.52
C THR A 23 -21.43 -11.87 -10.89
N ILE A 24 -22.42 -11.26 -11.51
CA ILE A 24 -22.36 -9.86 -11.92
C ILE A 24 -23.67 -9.20 -11.51
N ASN A 25 -23.56 -8.12 -10.72
CA ASN A 25 -24.65 -7.24 -10.38
C ASN A 25 -24.29 -5.82 -10.77
N GLN A 26 -25.13 -5.15 -11.53
CA GLN A 26 -24.99 -3.74 -11.87
C GLN A 26 -26.31 -3.03 -11.58
N ASP A 27 -26.25 -2.04 -10.67
CA ASP A 27 -27.37 -1.17 -10.32
C ASP A 27 -26.95 0.29 -10.59
N GLY A 28 -27.78 1.05 -11.29
CA GLY A 28 -27.45 2.38 -11.79
C GLY A 28 -27.28 2.43 -13.31
N GLU A 29 -26.67 3.49 -13.82
CA GLU A 29 -26.57 3.75 -15.26
C GLU A 29 -25.14 3.72 -15.75
N ASN A 30 -24.91 3.23 -16.99
CA ASN A 30 -23.63 3.28 -17.69
C ASN A 30 -22.45 2.56 -16.98
N ASN A 31 -22.72 1.55 -16.20
CA ASN A 31 -21.69 0.70 -15.61
C ASN A 31 -21.13 -0.28 -16.65
N GLN A 32 -19.81 -0.52 -16.62
CA GLN A 32 -19.13 -1.34 -17.64
C GLN A 32 -18.23 -2.40 -17.03
N ILE A 33 -18.25 -3.60 -17.63
CA ILE A 33 -17.26 -4.67 -17.39
C ILE A 33 -16.64 -5.06 -18.73
N GLU A 34 -15.34 -4.89 -18.86
CA GLU A 34 -14.63 -5.04 -20.12
C GLU A 34 -13.19 -5.57 -19.98
N GLY A 35 -12.49 -5.76 -21.09
CA GLY A 35 -11.07 -6.15 -21.10
C GLY A 35 -10.13 -5.04 -20.65
N LEU A 36 -8.92 -5.40 -20.21
CA LEU A 36 -7.92 -4.48 -19.63
C LEU A 36 -7.60 -3.25 -20.48
N SER A 37 -7.67 -3.38 -21.79
CA SER A 37 -7.38 -2.27 -22.70
C SER A 37 -8.48 -1.21 -22.78
N GLY A 38 -9.60 -1.38 -22.07
CA GLY A 38 -10.80 -0.54 -22.21
C GLY A 38 -11.55 -0.81 -23.50
N SER A 39 -11.34 -1.96 -24.11
CA SER A 39 -12.06 -2.44 -25.27
C SER A 39 -12.02 -3.97 -25.34
N GLY A 40 -13.07 -4.56 -25.86
CA GLY A 40 -13.21 -6.01 -25.92
C GLY A 40 -13.68 -6.65 -24.60
N ASN A 41 -13.66 -7.97 -24.55
CA ASN A 41 -14.24 -8.71 -23.44
C ASN A 41 -13.24 -8.86 -22.28
N ALA A 42 -13.70 -8.74 -21.05
CA ALA A 42 -13.02 -9.27 -19.88
C ALA A 42 -12.72 -10.76 -20.11
N GLN A 43 -11.48 -11.18 -19.88
CA GLN A 43 -11.07 -12.56 -20.13
C GLN A 43 -10.90 -13.31 -18.81
N LEU A 44 -11.66 -14.39 -18.67
CA LEU A 44 -11.60 -15.29 -17.52
C LEU A 44 -11.18 -16.68 -18.03
N SER A 45 -9.89 -16.99 -18.01
CA SER A 45 -9.36 -18.25 -18.53
C SER A 45 -8.72 -19.13 -17.46
N GLY A 46 -8.76 -20.44 -17.61
CA GLY A 46 -8.29 -21.43 -16.63
C GLY A 46 -9.43 -22.05 -15.82
N ASN A 47 -9.10 -22.90 -14.85
CA ASN A 47 -10.04 -23.76 -14.15
C ASN A 47 -10.41 -23.23 -12.75
N ASN A 48 -11.59 -23.61 -12.27
CA ASN A 48 -12.05 -23.41 -10.88
C ASN A 48 -11.97 -21.94 -10.39
N LYS A 49 -12.41 -21.01 -11.20
CA LYS A 49 -12.47 -19.60 -10.79
C LYS A 49 -13.79 -19.25 -10.14
N THR A 50 -13.72 -18.38 -9.14
CA THR A 50 -14.88 -17.66 -8.62
C THR A 50 -14.65 -16.17 -8.83
N VAL A 51 -15.54 -15.54 -9.58
CA VAL A 51 -15.42 -14.12 -9.93
C VAL A 51 -16.72 -13.41 -9.59
N THR A 52 -16.65 -12.36 -8.80
CA THR A 52 -17.80 -11.56 -8.39
C THR A 52 -17.56 -10.09 -8.70
N PHE A 53 -18.47 -9.48 -9.42
CA PHE A 53 -18.49 -8.04 -9.69
C PHE A 53 -19.81 -7.44 -9.25
N ASN A 54 -19.75 -6.47 -8.36
CA ASN A 54 -20.88 -5.68 -7.93
C ASN A 54 -20.58 -4.20 -8.21
N GLN A 55 -21.43 -3.56 -8.99
CA GLN A 55 -21.33 -2.13 -9.28
C GLN A 55 -22.65 -1.47 -8.96
N THR A 56 -22.63 -0.51 -8.04
CA THR A 56 -23.75 0.32 -7.64
C THR A 56 -23.42 1.78 -7.91
N GLY A 57 -24.38 2.56 -8.41
CA GLY A 57 -24.19 3.93 -8.86
C GLY A 57 -23.87 4.02 -10.35
N ASP A 58 -23.37 5.15 -10.81
CA ASP A 58 -23.29 5.45 -12.23
C ASP A 58 -21.86 5.52 -12.76
N ASN A 59 -21.66 5.14 -14.02
CA ASN A 59 -20.40 5.25 -14.77
C ASN A 59 -19.21 4.48 -14.16
N ASN A 60 -19.43 3.43 -13.39
CA ASN A 60 -18.36 2.60 -12.85
C ASN A 60 -17.79 1.69 -13.95
N GLN A 61 -16.46 1.54 -13.98
CA GLN A 61 -15.78 0.68 -14.94
C GLN A 61 -14.95 -0.39 -14.24
N THR A 62 -15.06 -1.61 -14.73
CA THR A 62 -14.22 -2.73 -14.33
C THR A 62 -13.51 -3.30 -15.53
N ARG A 63 -12.19 -3.37 -15.50
CA ARG A 63 -11.35 -3.96 -16.53
C ARG A 63 -10.64 -5.19 -15.98
N VAL A 64 -10.82 -6.33 -16.65
CA VAL A 64 -10.36 -7.61 -16.08
C VAL A 64 -9.67 -8.47 -17.11
N TRP A 65 -8.57 -9.08 -16.64
CA TRP A 65 -7.98 -10.24 -17.28
C TRP A 65 -7.50 -11.22 -16.22
N THR A 66 -7.79 -12.50 -16.39
CA THR A 66 -7.29 -13.52 -15.47
C THR A 66 -6.95 -14.82 -16.21
N ASN A 67 -5.81 -15.40 -15.86
CA ASN A 67 -5.31 -16.66 -16.39
C ASN A 67 -4.68 -17.50 -15.26
N GLY A 68 -4.91 -18.81 -15.27
CA GLY A 68 -4.49 -19.74 -14.22
C GLY A 68 -5.67 -20.38 -13.51
N GLY A 69 -5.42 -21.27 -12.56
CA GLY A 69 -6.46 -22.05 -11.88
C GLY A 69 -6.78 -21.60 -10.46
N ASN A 70 -7.90 -22.02 -9.92
CA ASN A 70 -8.32 -21.84 -8.52
C ASN A 70 -8.26 -20.39 -8.01
N GLN A 71 -8.53 -19.41 -8.84
CA GLN A 71 -8.49 -18.01 -8.45
C GLN A 71 -9.82 -17.54 -7.88
N GLN A 72 -9.74 -16.65 -6.90
CA GLN A 72 -10.88 -15.92 -6.38
C GLN A 72 -10.69 -14.42 -6.67
N MET A 73 -11.67 -13.81 -7.30
CA MET A 73 -11.68 -12.38 -7.56
C MET A 73 -13.00 -11.79 -7.11
N SER A 74 -12.94 -10.75 -6.33
CA SER A 74 -14.09 -9.99 -5.89
C SER A 74 -13.87 -8.50 -6.12
N LEU A 75 -14.83 -7.86 -6.72
CA LEU A 75 -14.87 -6.40 -6.82
C LEU A 75 -16.25 -5.91 -6.40
N THR A 76 -16.25 -4.94 -5.50
CA THR A 76 -17.41 -4.09 -5.21
C THR A 76 -17.05 -2.64 -5.52
N GLN A 77 -17.90 -1.95 -6.25
CA GLN A 77 -17.85 -0.50 -6.46
C GLN A 77 -19.20 0.07 -6.08
N ASP A 78 -19.24 0.86 -5.01
CA ASP A 78 -20.41 1.62 -4.56
C ASP A 78 -20.08 3.12 -4.67
N GLY A 79 -20.80 3.83 -5.50
CA GLY A 79 -20.51 5.22 -5.86
C GLY A 79 -20.41 5.42 -7.37
N ASN A 80 -19.86 6.55 -7.81
CA ASN A 80 -19.90 6.92 -9.21
C ASN A 80 -18.49 7.09 -9.81
N SER A 81 -18.36 6.77 -11.09
CA SER A 81 -17.16 7.04 -11.88
C SER A 81 -15.89 6.34 -11.36
N ASN A 82 -16.01 5.24 -10.66
CA ASN A 82 -14.88 4.45 -10.21
C ASN A 82 -14.31 3.58 -11.35
N LEU A 83 -12.98 3.47 -11.42
CA LEU A 83 -12.30 2.61 -12.38
C LEU A 83 -11.41 1.59 -11.67
N SER A 84 -11.73 0.31 -11.81
CA SER A 84 -10.88 -0.78 -11.34
C SER A 84 -10.29 -1.57 -12.49
N LYS A 85 -8.97 -1.76 -12.48
CA LYS A 85 -8.26 -2.68 -13.34
C LYS A 85 -7.75 -3.84 -12.51
N MET A 86 -8.08 -5.05 -12.91
CA MET A 86 -7.72 -6.27 -12.20
C MET A 86 -7.05 -7.25 -13.17
N ASP A 87 -5.79 -7.52 -12.95
CA ASP A 87 -5.03 -8.50 -13.71
C ASP A 87 -4.50 -9.58 -12.78
N ASN A 88 -4.84 -10.84 -13.04
CA ASN A 88 -4.50 -11.92 -12.14
C ASN A 88 -4.01 -13.15 -12.92
N HIS A 89 -2.74 -13.45 -12.76
CA HIS A 89 -2.07 -14.61 -13.35
C HIS A 89 -1.63 -15.61 -12.27
N GLY A 90 -1.34 -16.84 -12.67
CA GLY A 90 -0.91 -17.91 -11.76
C GLY A 90 -2.08 -18.64 -11.10
N ASP A 91 -1.77 -19.52 -10.15
CA ASP A 91 -2.76 -20.38 -9.52
C ASP A 91 -3.02 -20.01 -8.05
N ASN A 92 -4.21 -20.28 -7.55
CA ASN A 92 -4.63 -20.07 -6.16
C ASN A 92 -4.55 -18.61 -5.66
N ASN A 93 -4.47 -17.63 -6.53
CA ASN A 93 -4.42 -16.24 -6.09
C ASN A 93 -5.82 -15.74 -5.69
N ASN A 94 -5.84 -14.91 -4.65
CA ASN A 94 -7.04 -14.24 -4.17
C ASN A 94 -6.89 -12.72 -4.31
N MET A 95 -7.83 -12.09 -4.97
CA MET A 95 -7.86 -10.65 -5.16
C MET A 95 -9.22 -10.08 -4.76
N SER A 96 -9.23 -9.14 -3.85
CA SER A 96 -10.44 -8.44 -3.41
C SER A 96 -10.24 -6.94 -3.52
N VAL A 97 -11.17 -6.26 -4.16
CA VAL A 97 -11.21 -4.80 -4.24
C VAL A 97 -12.59 -4.36 -3.79
N ASP A 98 -12.65 -3.47 -2.82
CA ASP A 98 -13.88 -2.88 -2.31
C ASP A 98 -13.74 -1.36 -2.31
N ILE A 99 -14.62 -0.68 -3.02
CA ILE A 99 -14.61 0.77 -3.21
C ILE A 99 -15.96 1.32 -2.80
N ASP A 100 -15.96 2.22 -1.82
CA ASP A 100 -17.10 3.02 -1.41
C ASP A 100 -16.71 4.51 -1.58
N GLY A 101 -17.31 5.18 -2.54
CA GLY A 101 -17.01 6.58 -2.89
C GLY A 101 -16.93 6.83 -4.39
N ASP A 102 -16.61 8.05 -4.76
CA ASP A 102 -16.66 8.52 -6.14
C ASP A 102 -15.26 8.76 -6.74
N SER A 103 -15.14 8.50 -8.03
CA SER A 103 -13.95 8.84 -8.83
C SER A 103 -12.64 8.18 -8.37
N ASN A 104 -12.70 7.02 -7.74
CA ASN A 104 -11.53 6.28 -7.32
C ASN A 104 -10.93 5.45 -8.47
N PHE A 105 -9.62 5.29 -8.43
CA PHE A 105 -8.89 4.46 -9.38
C PHE A 105 -8.10 3.37 -8.66
N THR A 106 -8.28 2.12 -9.06
CA THR A 106 -7.44 1.01 -8.62
C THR A 106 -6.83 0.28 -9.81
N HIS A 107 -5.56 -0.03 -9.70
CA HIS A 107 -4.87 -0.93 -10.62
C HIS A 107 -4.18 -2.02 -9.80
N THR A 108 -4.63 -3.23 -9.94
CA THR A 108 -4.13 -4.39 -9.22
C THR A 108 -3.59 -5.41 -10.21
N GLU A 109 -2.39 -5.90 -9.96
CA GLU A 109 -1.77 -6.96 -10.77
C GLU A 109 -1.14 -8.00 -9.85
N ILE A 110 -1.40 -9.25 -10.09
CA ILE A 110 -0.71 -10.39 -9.48
C ILE A 110 -0.04 -11.18 -10.59
N GLY A 111 1.27 -11.16 -10.61
CA GLY A 111 2.17 -12.07 -11.29
C GLY A 111 2.16 -12.13 -12.81
N ASN A 112 3.26 -12.59 -13.37
CA ASN A 112 3.47 -12.81 -14.81
C ASN A 112 3.38 -14.30 -15.24
N GLY A 113 2.48 -15.07 -14.62
CA GLY A 113 2.11 -16.39 -15.15
C GLY A 113 2.80 -17.60 -14.50
N GLY A 114 3.16 -17.52 -13.24
CA GLY A 114 3.70 -18.64 -12.48
C GLY A 114 3.63 -18.44 -10.97
N ASP A 115 3.13 -17.30 -10.56
CA ASP A 115 3.11 -16.86 -9.16
C ASP A 115 1.83 -17.31 -8.48
N ASN A 116 1.96 -17.98 -7.34
CA ASN A 116 0.86 -18.71 -6.73
C ASN A 116 0.62 -18.30 -5.28
N ASP A 117 -0.58 -18.60 -4.80
CA ASP A 117 -0.97 -18.45 -3.41
C ASP A 117 -0.86 -17.00 -2.89
N ASN A 118 -0.89 -15.99 -3.76
CA ASN A 118 -0.85 -14.59 -3.36
C ASN A 118 -2.23 -14.10 -2.93
N ASN A 119 -2.26 -13.24 -1.93
CA ASN A 119 -3.47 -12.58 -1.46
C ASN A 119 -3.31 -11.07 -1.55
N MET A 120 -4.23 -10.42 -2.24
CA MET A 120 -4.30 -8.98 -2.36
C MET A 120 -5.68 -8.50 -1.95
N SER A 121 -5.72 -7.56 -1.02
CA SER A 121 -6.95 -6.92 -0.58
C SER A 121 -6.78 -5.41 -0.65
N ILE A 122 -7.71 -4.72 -1.23
CA ILE A 122 -7.74 -3.27 -1.32
C ILE A 122 -9.11 -2.82 -0.85
N THR A 123 -9.15 -1.88 0.04
CA THR A 123 -10.37 -1.22 0.50
C THR A 123 -10.19 0.28 0.27
N ILE A 124 -11.17 0.96 -0.21
CA ILE A 124 -11.24 2.42 -0.30
C ILE A 124 -12.59 2.84 0.27
N ASP A 125 -12.60 3.79 1.19
CA ASP A 125 -13.80 4.50 1.65
C ASP A 125 -13.46 5.99 1.55
N GLY A 126 -13.92 6.64 0.48
CA GLY A 126 -13.61 8.04 0.16
C GLY A 126 -13.52 8.30 -1.34
N ASP A 127 -13.28 9.55 -1.71
CA ASP A 127 -13.35 10.01 -3.09
C ASP A 127 -11.96 10.33 -3.68
N ASN A 128 -11.83 10.25 -5.00
CA ASN A 128 -10.66 10.67 -5.76
C ASN A 128 -9.33 10.00 -5.38
N ASN A 129 -9.36 8.82 -4.83
CA ASN A 129 -8.15 8.10 -4.44
C ASN A 129 -7.58 7.27 -5.61
N ALA A 130 -6.26 7.09 -5.63
CA ALA A 130 -5.59 6.26 -6.61
C ALA A 130 -4.69 5.22 -5.94
N ILE A 131 -4.83 3.97 -6.32
CA ILE A 131 -3.97 2.88 -5.87
C ILE A 131 -3.39 2.16 -7.08
N TYR A 132 -2.07 1.95 -7.06
CA TYR A 132 -1.38 1.01 -7.93
C TYR A 132 -0.74 -0.07 -7.04
N SER A 133 -1.05 -1.31 -7.28
CA SER A 133 -0.46 -2.41 -6.53
C SER A 133 -0.09 -3.55 -7.49
N GLU A 134 1.14 -3.97 -7.43
CA GLU A 134 1.68 -5.03 -8.27
C GLU A 134 2.37 -6.08 -7.39
N VAL A 135 2.11 -7.35 -7.62
CA VAL A 135 2.98 -8.47 -7.23
C VAL A 135 3.51 -9.06 -8.53
N ILE A 136 4.68 -8.62 -8.97
CA ILE A 136 5.19 -8.93 -10.30
C ILE A 136 5.72 -10.36 -10.38
N SER A 137 6.33 -10.85 -9.33
CA SER A 137 6.79 -12.23 -9.25
C SER A 137 6.91 -12.70 -7.81
N GLY A 138 6.56 -13.93 -7.55
CA GLY A 138 6.72 -14.60 -6.26
C GLY A 138 5.44 -15.21 -5.73
N ASP A 139 5.64 -16.11 -4.77
CA ASP A 139 4.58 -16.90 -4.17
C ASP A 139 4.25 -16.47 -2.74
N SER A 140 3.02 -16.69 -2.34
CA SER A 140 2.58 -16.55 -0.95
C SER A 140 2.72 -15.14 -0.37
N ASN A 141 2.67 -14.11 -1.19
CA ASN A 141 2.69 -12.74 -0.72
C ASN A 141 1.30 -12.31 -0.24
N ASN A 142 1.28 -11.49 0.81
CA ASN A 142 0.07 -10.87 1.31
C ASN A 142 0.20 -9.35 1.24
N VAL A 143 -0.67 -8.72 0.49
CA VAL A 143 -0.74 -7.26 0.34
C VAL A 143 -2.11 -6.78 0.79
N ASP A 144 -2.14 -5.87 1.76
CA ASP A 144 -3.36 -5.27 2.28
C ASP A 144 -3.20 -3.75 2.22
N ILE A 145 -4.05 -3.09 1.48
CA ILE A 145 -4.08 -1.64 1.33
C ILE A 145 -5.46 -1.18 1.76
N GLN A 146 -5.53 -0.20 2.63
CA GLN A 146 -6.79 0.38 3.07
C GLN A 146 -6.66 1.90 3.07
N ILE A 147 -7.56 2.58 2.39
CA ILE A 147 -7.71 4.02 2.38
C ILE A 147 -9.10 4.31 2.92
N HIS A 148 -9.21 5.16 3.92
CA HIS A 148 -10.47 5.56 4.51
C HIS A 148 -10.62 7.08 4.46
N LYS A 149 -11.65 7.56 3.77
CA LYS A 149 -12.12 8.96 3.73
C LYS A 149 -11.06 10.04 3.41
N GLN A 150 -10.13 9.70 2.58
CA GLN A 150 -9.08 10.63 2.14
C GLN A 150 -9.32 11.09 0.69
N ASP A 151 -9.11 12.37 0.41
CA ASP A 151 -9.12 12.90 -0.93
C ASP A 151 -7.68 12.98 -1.46
N ASN A 152 -7.44 12.46 -2.66
CA ASN A 152 -6.16 12.45 -3.37
C ASN A 152 -5.04 11.59 -2.76
N SER A 153 -5.37 10.58 -1.98
CA SER A 153 -4.40 9.62 -1.50
C SER A 153 -3.80 8.81 -2.65
N TYR A 154 -2.50 8.58 -2.60
CA TYR A 154 -1.78 7.76 -3.56
C TYR A 154 -1.01 6.67 -2.81
N ALA A 155 -1.28 5.44 -3.10
CA ALA A 155 -0.52 4.32 -2.58
C ALA A 155 0.04 3.51 -3.75
N TYR A 156 1.35 3.45 -3.90
CA TYR A 156 2.03 2.59 -4.85
C TYR A 156 2.68 1.45 -4.10
N VAL A 157 2.38 0.24 -4.46
CA VAL A 157 2.98 -0.94 -3.84
C VAL A 157 3.48 -1.86 -4.94
N ARG A 158 4.70 -2.30 -4.81
CA ARG A 158 5.28 -3.32 -5.69
C ARG A 158 5.98 -4.35 -4.83
N VAL A 159 5.68 -5.60 -5.01
CA VAL A 159 6.30 -6.71 -4.28
C VAL A 159 6.94 -7.65 -5.28
N ASN A 160 8.16 -8.08 -5.01
CA ASN A 160 8.90 -9.02 -5.84
C ASN A 160 9.67 -9.97 -4.90
N GLY A 161 9.35 -11.26 -4.92
CA GLY A 161 9.86 -12.26 -3.98
C GLY A 161 8.73 -13.01 -3.26
N ASN A 162 9.06 -13.87 -2.32
CA ASN A 162 8.13 -14.79 -1.72
C ASN A 162 7.80 -14.46 -0.26
N SER A 163 6.59 -14.78 0.15
CA SER A 163 6.18 -14.72 1.55
C SER A 163 6.30 -13.33 2.19
N ASN A 164 6.23 -12.28 1.40
CA ASN A 164 6.21 -10.92 1.93
C ASN A 164 4.82 -10.56 2.46
N ASN A 165 4.79 -9.82 3.56
CA ASN A 165 3.57 -9.26 4.13
C ASN A 165 3.69 -7.74 4.15
N VAL A 166 2.83 -7.08 3.37
CA VAL A 166 2.91 -5.63 3.15
C VAL A 166 1.56 -4.99 3.44
N LYS A 167 1.55 -3.96 4.29
CA LYS A 167 0.35 -3.19 4.66
C LYS A 167 0.59 -1.70 4.48
N ALA A 168 -0.31 -1.03 3.78
CA ALA A 168 -0.32 0.41 3.64
C ALA A 168 -1.70 0.95 4.05
N TRP A 169 -1.80 1.49 5.26
CA TRP A 169 -3.05 2.02 5.79
C TRP A 169 -2.99 3.54 5.88
N GLN A 170 -3.86 4.19 5.17
CA GLN A 170 -4.09 5.63 5.25
C GLN A 170 -5.47 5.86 5.88
N GLY A 171 -5.61 6.88 6.73
CA GLY A 171 -6.86 7.15 7.45
C GLY A 171 -7.24 6.12 8.51
N LYS A 172 -6.32 5.27 8.89
CA LYS A 172 -6.55 4.24 9.89
C LYS A 172 -5.37 4.09 10.82
N HIS A 173 -5.63 4.13 12.12
CA HIS A 173 -4.62 3.89 13.13
C HIS A 173 -4.16 2.43 13.18
N GLU A 174 -2.96 2.22 13.68
CA GLU A 174 -2.38 0.90 13.94
C GLU A 174 -3.29 -0.02 14.79
N ASP A 175 -4.06 0.52 15.70
CA ASP A 175 -5.04 -0.20 16.52
C ASP A 175 -6.35 -0.53 15.79
N GLY A 176 -6.47 -0.15 14.53
CA GLY A 176 -7.62 -0.40 13.67
C GLY A 176 -8.74 0.64 13.77
N ASN A 177 -8.56 1.71 14.55
CA ASN A 177 -9.52 2.80 14.58
C ASN A 177 -9.43 3.62 13.28
N ILE A 178 -10.57 3.92 12.68
CA ILE A 178 -10.66 4.76 11.48
C ILE A 178 -10.75 6.21 11.93
N ASP A 179 -9.92 7.07 11.38
CA ASP A 179 -10.09 8.50 11.49
C ASP A 179 -11.09 8.97 10.44
N THR A 180 -12.10 9.71 10.83
CA THR A 180 -13.19 10.10 9.96
C THR A 180 -13.09 11.55 9.46
N ASP A 181 -12.11 12.29 9.91
CA ASP A 181 -11.97 13.73 9.65
C ASP A 181 -10.81 14.06 8.70
N GLU A 182 -10.27 13.06 8.01
CA GLU A 182 -9.06 13.21 7.22
C GLU A 182 -9.30 13.83 5.84
N THR A 183 -8.55 14.88 5.55
CA THR A 183 -8.37 15.45 4.22
C THR A 183 -6.91 15.83 4.05
N GLY A 184 -6.18 15.26 3.10
CA GLY A 184 -4.78 15.61 2.88
C GLY A 184 -4.10 14.81 1.79
N ASP A 185 -3.03 15.36 1.22
CA ASP A 185 -2.19 14.70 0.23
C ASP A 185 -1.34 13.62 0.90
N ASN A 186 -1.82 12.41 1.02
CA ASN A 186 -1.04 11.32 1.60
C ASN A 186 -0.42 10.48 0.48
N GLU A 187 0.84 10.18 0.58
CA GLU A 187 1.52 9.22 -0.29
C GLU A 187 2.07 8.06 0.53
N VAL A 188 1.95 6.86 0.07
CA VAL A 188 2.73 5.70 0.52
C VAL A 188 3.41 5.15 -0.70
N TYR A 189 4.62 4.74 -0.62
CA TYR A 189 5.36 4.26 -1.76
C TYR A 189 6.30 3.15 -1.33
N TRP A 190 6.06 1.96 -1.74
CA TRP A 190 6.88 0.81 -1.43
C TRP A 190 7.60 0.31 -2.68
N ILE A 191 8.62 -0.44 -2.55
CA ILE A 191 9.07 -1.40 -3.57
C ILE A 191 9.62 -2.57 -2.85
N VAL A 192 9.24 -3.55 -2.48
CA VAL A 192 9.85 -4.68 -1.75
C VAL A 192 10.50 -5.62 -2.76
N THR A 193 11.71 -6.02 -2.58
CA THR A 193 12.37 -7.08 -3.33
C THR A 193 13.03 -8.02 -2.34
N GLY A 194 12.91 -9.32 -2.52
CA GLY A 194 13.41 -10.33 -1.58
C GLY A 194 12.29 -11.07 -0.86
N ASP A 195 12.65 -11.97 0.02
CA ASP A 195 11.72 -12.91 0.63
C ASP A 195 11.44 -12.60 2.10
N SER A 196 10.25 -12.93 2.55
CA SER A 196 9.87 -12.89 3.96
C SER A 196 9.95 -11.52 4.64
N ASN A 197 9.85 -10.44 3.90
CA ASN A 197 9.79 -9.11 4.47
C ASN A 197 8.40 -8.82 5.07
N ASN A 198 8.39 -8.11 6.19
CA ASN A 198 7.17 -7.69 6.88
C ASN A 198 7.14 -6.16 7.03
N LEU A 199 6.28 -5.52 6.28
CA LEU A 199 6.24 -4.07 6.18
C LEU A 199 4.85 -3.53 6.51
N ALA A 200 4.81 -2.48 7.32
CA ALA A 200 3.58 -1.79 7.65
C ALA A 200 3.76 -0.27 7.67
N SER A 201 2.97 0.44 6.90
CA SER A 201 2.86 1.90 6.96
C SER A 201 1.49 2.32 7.44
N TYR A 202 1.48 3.30 8.32
CA TYR A 202 0.28 3.90 8.87
C TYR A 202 0.36 5.42 8.74
N GLN A 203 -0.58 6.01 8.04
CA GLN A 203 -0.72 7.47 7.95
C GLN A 203 -2.09 7.87 8.48
N THR A 204 -2.11 8.83 9.40
CA THR A 204 -3.34 9.41 9.93
C THR A 204 -3.17 10.91 10.11
N ASP A 205 -4.09 11.68 9.59
CA ASP A 205 -4.12 13.14 9.76
C ASP A 205 -5.29 13.54 10.68
N ASP A 206 -4.99 14.04 11.85
CA ASP A 206 -5.99 14.40 12.86
C ASP A 206 -6.79 15.68 12.51
N ASN A 207 -6.45 16.46 11.47
CA ASN A 207 -7.12 17.75 11.15
C ASN A 207 -7.06 18.19 9.66
N GLY A 208 -6.61 17.39 8.75
CA GLY A 208 -6.75 17.63 7.31
C GLY A 208 -5.90 18.76 6.69
N ASN A 209 -4.70 19.04 7.15
CA ASN A 209 -3.86 20.11 6.66
C ASN A 209 -2.39 19.74 6.37
N GLY A 210 -2.04 18.48 6.27
CA GLY A 210 -0.66 18.08 6.05
C GLY A 210 -0.53 17.02 4.95
N GLY A 211 0.36 17.25 3.97
CA GLY A 211 0.88 16.20 3.11
C GLY A 211 1.73 15.26 3.93
N GLN A 212 1.45 13.99 3.93
CA GLN A 212 2.27 12.98 4.57
C GLN A 212 2.89 12.10 3.50
N HIS A 213 4.17 11.83 3.60
CA HIS A 213 4.88 11.02 2.65
C HIS A 213 5.57 9.88 3.38
N ILE A 214 5.50 8.68 2.89
CA ILE A 214 6.29 7.55 3.39
C ILE A 214 7.25 7.07 2.36
N ALA A 215 7.88 6.36 1.96
CA ALA A 215 8.58 5.81 0.81
C ALA A 215 9.21 4.45 1.14
N ASN A 216 9.95 3.80 1.42
CA ASN A 216 10.54 2.61 1.97
C ASN A 216 11.54 1.82 1.09
N TYR A 217 11.38 1.41 -0.03
CA TYR A 217 12.19 0.67 -1.02
C TYR A 217 12.67 -0.75 -0.68
N ILE A 218 13.29 -1.09 0.28
CA ILE A 218 13.79 -2.36 0.79
C ILE A 218 14.51 -3.27 -0.21
N THR A 219 15.18 -4.03 -0.36
CA THR A 219 15.84 -5.09 -1.10
C THR A 219 16.53 -5.98 -0.06
N GLY A 220 16.42 -7.26 -0.16
CA GLY A 220 16.94 -8.19 0.84
C GLY A 220 15.83 -8.96 1.56
N ASP A 221 16.21 -9.87 2.42
CA ASP A 221 15.31 -10.84 3.02
C ASP A 221 15.05 -10.60 4.50
N SER A 222 13.86 -10.95 4.94
CA SER A 222 13.51 -10.98 6.36
C SER A 222 13.58 -9.63 7.09
N ASN A 223 13.44 -8.52 6.38
CA ASN A 223 13.38 -7.21 6.99
C ASN A 223 11.99 -6.94 7.59
N THR A 224 11.97 -6.29 8.73
CA THR A 224 10.77 -5.78 9.37
C THR A 224 10.81 -4.26 9.39
N VAL A 225 9.81 -3.61 8.82
CA VAL A 225 9.71 -2.15 8.82
C VAL A 225 8.32 -1.74 9.26
N LYS A 226 8.27 -0.87 10.27
CA LYS A 226 7.07 -0.19 10.68
C LYS A 226 7.27 1.32 10.59
N HIS A 227 6.48 1.97 9.78
CA HIS A 227 6.55 3.39 9.56
C HIS A 227 5.20 4.04 9.87
N THR A 228 5.17 4.89 10.88
CA THR A 228 3.95 5.55 11.34
C THR A 228 4.10 7.07 11.26
N GLN A 229 3.19 7.71 10.55
CA GLN A 229 3.06 9.17 10.50
C GLN A 229 1.67 9.54 11.02
N ARG A 230 1.64 10.44 12.02
CA ARG A 230 0.40 10.80 12.70
C ARG A 230 0.29 12.28 13.01
N GLY A 231 -0.90 12.82 12.80
CA GLY A 231 -1.24 14.20 13.08
C GLY A 231 -1.20 15.06 11.82
N SER A 232 -1.60 16.31 11.95
CA SER A 232 -1.78 17.26 10.84
C SER A 232 -0.49 17.95 10.36
N GLY A 233 0.67 17.45 10.75
CA GLY A 233 1.97 17.94 10.28
C GLY A 233 2.35 17.40 8.90
N ASP A 234 3.19 18.13 8.21
CA ASP A 234 3.81 17.68 6.97
C ASP A 234 4.98 16.75 7.34
N HIS A 235 4.76 15.44 7.24
CA HIS A 235 5.75 14.45 7.62
C HIS A 235 6.36 13.85 6.35
N ASP A 236 7.68 13.85 6.28
CA ASP A 236 8.43 13.13 5.26
C ASP A 236 9.12 11.93 5.94
N GLY A 237 9.27 10.83 5.33
CA GLY A 237 9.82 9.67 5.99
C GLY A 237 10.91 9.04 5.19
N PHE A 238 10.98 8.25 4.36
CA PHE A 238 11.95 7.48 3.61
C PHE A 238 12.71 6.45 4.46
N ILE A 239 13.04 5.30 4.04
CA ILE A 239 13.82 4.30 4.79
C ILE A 239 14.77 3.57 3.87
N ALA A 240 14.89 3.20 2.87
CA ALA A 240 15.70 2.40 1.95
C ALA A 240 16.17 1.04 2.54
N ILE A 241 16.97 0.41 2.81
CA ILE A 241 17.49 -0.83 3.41
C ILE A 241 18.58 -1.50 2.53
N ASP A 242 18.40 -2.37 1.65
CA ASP A 242 19.35 -3.17 0.84
C ASP A 242 20.12 -4.31 1.58
N GLY A 243 19.79 -4.66 2.79
CA GLY A 243 20.36 -5.79 3.54
C GLY A 243 19.31 -6.70 4.10
N ASP A 244 19.73 -7.69 4.88
CA ASP A 244 18.88 -8.71 5.42
C ASP A 244 18.62 -8.55 6.92
N SER A 245 17.47 -8.99 7.38
CA SER A 245 17.15 -9.13 8.80
C SER A 245 17.22 -7.83 9.60
N ASN A 246 16.95 -6.70 8.99
CA ASN A 246 16.87 -5.41 9.68
C ASN A 246 15.48 -5.22 10.30
N ASP A 247 15.44 -4.58 11.47
CA ASP A 247 14.22 -4.24 12.21
C ASP A 247 14.18 -2.72 12.43
N VAL A 248 13.25 -2.05 11.78
CA VAL A 248 13.17 -0.58 11.76
C VAL A 248 11.77 -0.11 12.15
N GLU A 249 11.70 0.71 13.20
CA GLU A 249 10.49 1.46 13.53
C GLU A 249 10.76 2.96 13.42
N LEU A 250 9.99 3.64 12.57
CA LEU A 250 9.96 5.09 12.47
C LEU A 250 8.57 5.60 12.87
N SER A 251 8.52 6.43 13.89
CA SER A 251 7.28 7.04 14.36
C SER A 251 7.40 8.56 14.41
N GLN A 252 6.63 9.22 13.56
CA GLN A 252 6.57 10.66 13.46
C GLN A 252 5.18 11.15 13.89
N ARG A 253 5.15 12.12 14.83
CA ARG A 253 3.90 12.67 15.32
C ARG A 253 3.97 14.18 15.51
N GLY A 254 3.20 14.90 14.72
CA GLY A 254 3.16 16.35 14.77
C GLY A 254 1.75 16.92 14.81
N ASN A 255 1.67 18.23 14.70
CA ASN A 255 0.45 18.99 14.50
C ASN A 255 0.65 19.95 13.30
N SER A 256 -0.37 20.64 12.86
CA SER A 256 -0.42 21.46 11.63
C SER A 256 0.70 22.51 11.42
N SER A 257 1.58 22.68 12.35
CA SER A 257 2.70 23.61 12.27
C SER A 257 4.07 22.95 12.37
N ASN A 258 4.13 21.63 12.40
CA ASN A 258 5.38 20.90 12.60
C ASN A 258 5.63 19.96 11.43
N GLU A 259 6.81 20.09 10.85
CA GLU A 259 7.37 19.18 9.85
C GLU A 259 8.36 18.23 10.52
N GLN A 260 8.24 16.95 10.27
CA GLN A 260 9.18 15.98 10.78
C GLN A 260 9.80 15.23 9.62
N PHE A 261 11.09 15.24 9.56
CA PHE A 261 11.87 14.59 8.53
C PHE A 261 12.70 13.47 9.15
N ALA A 262 12.70 12.31 8.53
CA ALA A 262 13.70 11.30 8.81
C ALA A 262 14.31 10.86 7.48
N ASP A 263 15.25 10.06 7.34
CA ASP A 263 15.85 9.55 6.11
C ASP A 263 16.66 8.37 6.52
N ILE A 264 16.64 7.29 6.53
CA ILE A 264 17.31 6.27 7.33
C ILE A 264 18.42 5.53 6.59
N GLU A 265 18.34 5.09 5.43
CA GLU A 265 19.25 4.24 4.65
C GLU A 265 19.89 3.10 5.47
N ILE A 266 20.20 1.98 5.21
CA ILE A 266 20.76 0.93 6.07
C ILE A 266 21.97 0.22 5.43
N ASP A 267 21.88 -0.39 4.28
CA ASP A 267 22.92 -1.06 3.49
C ASP A 267 23.68 -2.22 4.20
N GLY A 268 23.18 -2.77 5.27
CA GLY A 268 23.81 -3.91 5.95
C GLY A 268 22.77 -4.79 6.63
N ASP A 269 23.24 -5.77 7.38
CA ASP A 269 22.39 -6.79 7.96
C ASP A 269 22.20 -6.62 9.45
N GLY A 270 21.02 -6.99 9.94
CA GLY A 270 20.75 -7.17 11.36
C GLY A 270 20.65 -5.90 12.17
N HIS A 271 20.51 -4.72 11.56
CA HIS A 271 20.31 -3.47 12.28
C HIS A 271 18.96 -3.44 13.00
N THR A 272 18.96 -2.84 14.19
CA THR A 272 17.73 -2.48 14.90
C THR A 272 17.71 -0.97 15.06
N VAL A 273 16.68 -0.32 14.52
CA VAL A 273 16.57 1.13 14.52
C VAL A 273 15.19 1.54 14.98
N ASP A 274 15.13 2.34 16.04
CA ASP A 274 13.90 2.94 16.53
C ASP A 274 14.09 4.47 16.55
N VAL A 275 13.21 5.18 15.80
CA VAL A 275 13.23 6.64 15.72
C VAL A 275 11.85 7.18 16.08
N TYR A 276 11.81 7.99 17.11
CA TYR A 276 10.60 8.64 17.57
C TYR A 276 10.73 10.17 17.54
N GLN A 277 9.92 10.84 16.74
CA GLN A 277 9.89 12.29 16.59
C GLN A 277 8.52 12.85 16.96
N ARG A 278 8.51 13.90 17.83
CA ARG A 278 7.25 14.48 18.31
C ARG A 278 7.36 15.95 18.70
N TYR A 279 6.33 16.72 18.46
CA TYR A 279 6.06 18.10 18.91
C TYR A 279 6.68 19.23 18.09
N ALA A 280 7.84 19.14 17.54
CA ALA A 280 8.49 20.20 16.77
C ALA A 280 9.03 19.69 15.44
N ASP A 281 9.59 20.59 14.65
CA ASP A 281 10.26 20.26 13.39
C ASP A 281 11.56 19.52 13.70
N HIS A 282 11.54 18.22 13.65
CA HIS A 282 12.70 17.39 13.90
C HIS A 282 13.31 16.83 12.63
N THR A 283 14.62 16.77 12.59
CA THR A 283 15.37 16.15 11.49
C THR A 283 16.18 14.98 12.03
N ALA A 284 16.17 13.87 11.34
CA ALA A 284 17.09 12.77 11.54
C ALA A 284 17.57 12.27 10.16
N ASN A 285 18.88 12.17 9.98
CA ASN A 285 19.49 11.45 8.87
C ASN A 285 20.33 10.36 9.48
N ILE A 286 20.04 9.13 9.19
CA ILE A 286 20.67 7.99 9.85
C ILE A 286 21.40 7.16 8.87
N ASN A 287 22.34 6.77 8.56
CA ASN A 287 22.95 5.96 7.52
C ASN A 287 23.82 4.86 8.16
N LEU A 288 23.33 3.69 8.33
CA LEU A 288 23.87 2.70 9.24
C LEU A 288 24.92 1.75 8.65
N THR A 289 25.38 1.82 7.54
CA THR A 289 26.33 0.90 6.85
C THR A 289 27.03 -0.14 7.73
N ASN A 290 27.10 -1.38 7.34
CA ASN A 290 27.64 -2.49 8.12
C ASN A 290 28.98 -2.99 7.56
N ALA A 291 30.06 -2.95 8.34
CA ALA A 291 31.37 -3.52 7.98
C ALA A 291 31.87 -4.59 8.96
N GLY A 292 31.14 -4.95 9.97
CA GLY A 292 31.61 -5.95 10.94
C GLY A 292 30.64 -6.28 12.05
N GLY A 293 29.62 -5.44 12.29
CA GLY A 293 28.59 -5.69 13.28
C GLY A 293 27.37 -4.79 13.08
N ALA A 294 26.21 -5.26 13.47
CA ALA A 294 24.96 -4.52 13.39
C ALA A 294 24.92 -3.33 14.35
N TYR A 295 24.14 -2.32 14.01
CA TYR A 295 23.79 -1.25 14.94
C TYR A 295 22.49 -1.56 15.67
N THR A 296 22.45 -1.16 16.93
CA THR A 296 21.19 -0.92 17.64
C THR A 296 21.12 0.57 17.94
N LEU A 297 20.21 1.27 17.32
CA LEU A 297 20.00 2.70 17.49
C LEU A 297 18.60 2.95 18.04
N ASP A 298 18.55 3.76 19.12
CA ASP A 298 17.32 4.30 19.70
C ASP A 298 17.46 5.82 19.72
N LEU A 299 16.64 6.53 18.94
CA LEU A 299 16.62 7.99 18.82
C LEU A 299 15.26 8.54 19.17
N GLU A 300 15.21 9.31 20.27
CA GLU A 300 14.03 10.02 20.71
C GLU A 300 14.21 11.54 20.61
N GLN A 301 13.37 12.21 19.81
CA GLN A 301 13.29 13.67 19.65
C GLN A 301 11.90 14.14 20.06
N THR A 302 11.74 14.56 21.30
CA THR A 302 10.43 14.91 21.91
C THR A 302 10.35 16.35 22.42
N SER A 303 11.26 17.19 22.01
CA SER A 303 11.33 18.60 22.38
C SER A 303 10.24 19.45 21.70
N TYR A 304 9.84 20.54 22.36
CA TYR A 304 9.05 21.61 21.73
C TYR A 304 9.89 22.59 20.88
N SER A 305 11.16 22.33 20.71
CA SER A 305 12.05 23.05 19.79
C SER A 305 12.72 22.07 18.83
N ALA A 306 12.90 22.48 17.60
CA ALA A 306 13.53 21.70 16.56
C ALA A 306 14.84 21.06 17.00
N LYS A 307 15.03 19.81 16.71
CA LYS A 307 16.26 19.04 16.96
C LYS A 307 16.72 18.39 15.69
N THR A 308 18.02 18.37 15.50
CA THR A 308 18.66 17.69 14.40
C THR A 308 19.56 16.57 14.93
N TYR A 309 19.46 15.41 14.36
CA TYR A 309 20.38 14.30 14.55
C TYR A 309 20.88 13.85 13.18
N SER A 310 22.14 13.58 13.08
CA SER A 310 22.72 12.96 11.88
C SER A 310 23.83 12.01 12.30
N MET A 311 23.83 10.82 11.76
CA MET A 311 24.83 9.81 12.00
C MET A 311 25.25 9.21 10.66
N THR A 312 26.53 9.04 10.48
CA THR A 312 27.09 8.22 9.41
C THR A 312 28.25 7.45 10.01
N GLY A 313 28.31 6.17 9.83
CA GLY A 313 29.38 5.42 10.44
C GLY A 313 29.40 3.94 10.07
N THR A 314 30.44 3.28 10.52
CA THR A 314 30.63 1.84 10.32
C THR A 314 30.89 1.19 11.68
N CYS A 315 30.08 0.22 12.04
CA CYS A 315 30.32 -0.59 13.23
C CYS A 315 31.40 -1.62 12.94
N THR A 316 32.55 -1.49 13.61
CA THR A 316 33.68 -2.42 13.47
C THR A 316 33.72 -3.50 14.56
N ASN A 317 32.79 -3.44 15.51
CA ASN A 317 32.68 -4.41 16.59
C ASN A 317 31.75 -5.56 16.18
N SER A 318 32.29 -6.76 16.07
CA SER A 318 31.51 -7.96 15.70
C SER A 318 30.38 -8.32 16.69
N SER A 319 30.37 -7.75 17.86
CA SER A 319 29.28 -7.87 18.85
C SER A 319 28.20 -6.81 18.67
N GLY A 320 28.33 -5.92 17.69
CA GLY A 320 27.42 -4.82 17.40
C GLY A 320 27.81 -3.51 18.09
N CYS A 321 27.15 -2.44 17.69
CA CYS A 321 27.31 -1.08 18.23
C CYS A 321 25.95 -0.55 18.70
N GLY A 322 25.87 -0.19 19.97
CA GLY A 322 24.66 0.41 20.55
C GLY A 322 24.76 1.93 20.65
N ILE A 323 23.70 2.63 20.27
CA ILE A 323 23.58 4.09 20.36
C ILE A 323 22.20 4.43 20.89
N THR A 324 22.15 5.23 21.95
CA THR A 324 20.86 5.78 22.43
C THR A 324 21.00 7.29 22.51
N VAL A 325 20.07 8.00 21.90
CA VAL A 325 20.05 9.46 21.85
C VAL A 325 18.68 9.98 22.26
N THR A 326 18.62 10.81 23.29
CA THR A 326 17.39 11.47 23.71
C THR A 326 17.59 12.99 23.63
N GLN A 327 16.75 13.65 22.85
CA GLN A 327 16.75 15.10 22.64
C GLN A 327 15.40 15.69 23.07
N ASN A 328 15.36 16.16 24.32
CA ASN A 328 14.16 16.75 24.96
C ASN A 328 14.14 18.27 24.85
#